data_344d046701a88a29c0b1072ea4e77b8b
#
_entry.id   344d046701a88a29c0b1072ea4e77b8b
#
_cell.length_a   1.000
_cell.length_b   1.000
_cell.length_c   1.000
_cell.angle_alpha   90.00
_cell.angle_beta   90.00
_cell.angle_gamma   90.00
#
_symmetry.space_group_name_H-M   'P 1'
#
loop_
_entity.id
_entity.type
_entity.pdbx_description
1 polymer ?
#
loop_
_entity_poly.entity_id
_entity_poly.type
_entity_poly.pdbx_seq_one_letter_code
_entity_poly.pdbx_strand_id
1 'polypeptide(L)' 'MNVSLIFRIAAVGILVSVLCQVLKHSGREENAFLTSLAGLLVVLYWLVPYVYELFETVRDLFSL' A
#
# COMPACT_ATOMS: atom_id res chain seq x y z
N MET A 1 3.87 -7.42 12.63
CA MET A 1 4.18 -6.30 11.74
C MET A 1 4.99 -5.26 12.46
N ASN A 2 5.92 -4.67 11.77
CA ASN A 2 6.77 -3.65 12.31
C ASN A 2 6.04 -2.31 12.30
N VAL A 3 6.18 -1.52 13.38
CA VAL A 3 5.58 -0.18 13.48
C VAL A 3 6.10 0.71 12.34
N SER A 4 7.37 0.53 11.98
CA SER A 4 7.99 1.26 10.87
C SER A 4 7.25 1.04 9.55
N LEU A 5 6.78 -0.17 9.29
CA LEU A 5 6.00 -0.48 8.09
C LEU A 5 4.65 0.25 8.09
N ILE A 6 3.99 0.28 9.25
CA ILE A 6 2.71 0.97 9.38
C ILE A 6 2.88 2.46 9.06
N PHE A 7 3.94 3.07 9.57
CA PHE A 7 4.22 4.47 9.28
C PHE A 7 4.51 4.71 7.80
N ARG A 8 5.22 3.80 7.15
CA ARG A 8 5.49 3.90 5.71
C ARG A 8 4.20 3.86 4.90
N ILE A 9 3.34 2.93 5.21
CA ILE A 9 2.06 2.79 4.52
C ILE A 9 1.20 4.03 4.73
N ALA A 10 1.15 4.54 5.97
CA ALA A 10 0.40 5.75 6.28
C ALA A 10 0.95 6.96 5.53
N ALA A 11 2.28 7.10 5.46
CA ALA A 11 2.91 8.20 4.75
C ALA A 11 2.59 8.17 3.26
N VAL A 12 2.66 6.99 2.64
CA VAL A 12 2.30 6.83 1.24
C VAL A 12 0.83 7.15 1.01
N GLY A 13 -0.04 6.69 1.91
CA GLY A 13 -1.46 6.96 1.82
C GLY A 13 -1.78 8.44 1.86
N ILE A 14 -1.17 9.17 2.79
CA ILE A 14 -1.35 10.62 2.91
C ILE A 14 -0.81 11.33 1.67
N LEU A 15 0.38 10.96 1.22
CA LEU A 15 1.00 11.57 0.05
C LEU A 15 0.15 11.36 -1.20
N VAL A 16 -0.31 10.13 -1.43
CA VAL A 16 -1.15 9.81 -2.58
C VAL A 16 -2.47 10.56 -2.50
N SER A 17 -3.07 10.64 -1.31
CA SER A 17 -4.32 11.34 -1.09
C SER A 17 -4.20 12.82 -1.48
N VAL A 18 -3.13 13.47 -1.03
CA VAL A 18 -2.88 14.88 -1.35
C VAL A 18 -2.67 15.07 -2.86
N LEU A 19 -1.86 14.22 -3.47
CA LEU A 19 -1.62 14.29 -4.91
C LEU A 19 -2.91 14.08 -5.70
N CYS A 20 -3.75 13.13 -5.30
CA CYS A 20 -5.02 12.88 -5.96
C CYS A 20 -5.94 14.09 -5.88
N GLN A 21 -5.99 14.76 -4.72
CA GLN A 21 -6.82 15.94 -4.57
C GLN A 21 -6.33 17.09 -5.45
N VAL A 22 -5.02 17.30 -5.51
CA VAL A 22 -4.45 18.33 -6.36
C VAL A 22 -4.77 18.05 -7.83
N LEU A 23 -4.63 16.80 -8.26
CA LEU A 23 -4.91 16.43 -9.65
C LEU A 23 -6.39 16.60 -9.99
N LYS A 24 -7.28 16.26 -9.08
CA LYS A 24 -8.72 16.44 -9.29
C LYS A 24 -9.09 17.91 -9.42
N HIS A 25 -8.52 18.77 -8.59
CA HIS A 25 -8.76 20.19 -8.66
C HIS A 25 -8.26 20.80 -9.96
N SER A 26 -7.24 20.20 -10.56
CA SER A 26 -6.70 20.64 -11.84
C SER A 26 -7.46 20.06 -13.04
N GLY A 27 -8.52 19.31 -12.80
CA GLY A 27 -9.31 18.67 -13.84
C GLY A 27 -8.67 17.44 -14.45
N ARG A 28 -7.67 16.86 -13.77
CA ARG A 28 -6.96 15.68 -14.26
C ARG A 28 -7.39 14.45 -13.48
N GLU A 29 -8.65 14.09 -13.59
CA GLU A 29 -9.22 12.96 -12.85
C GLU A 29 -8.59 11.62 -13.25
N GLU A 30 -8.26 11.45 -14.52
CA GLU A 30 -7.59 10.23 -14.98
C GLU A 30 -6.23 10.06 -14.34
N ASN A 31 -5.46 11.15 -14.26
CA ASN A 31 -4.15 11.12 -13.60
C ASN A 31 -4.28 10.85 -12.10
N ALA A 32 -5.34 11.37 -11.46
CA ALA A 32 -5.62 11.08 -10.06
C ALA A 32 -5.87 9.59 -9.85
N PHE A 33 -6.65 8.97 -10.72
CA PHE A 33 -6.92 7.53 -10.65
C PHE A 33 -5.64 6.72 -10.80
N LEU A 34 -4.81 7.06 -11.79
CA LEU A 34 -3.55 6.36 -12.02
C LEU A 34 -2.60 6.52 -10.83
N THR A 35 -2.56 7.70 -10.23
CA THR A 35 -1.73 7.95 -9.05
C THR A 35 -2.19 7.09 -7.87
N SER A 36 -3.49 6.99 -7.65
CA SER A 36 -4.05 6.14 -6.59
C SER A 36 -3.71 4.68 -6.83
N LEU A 37 -3.83 4.22 -8.07
CA LEU A 37 -3.52 2.85 -8.43
C LEU A 37 -2.04 2.55 -8.22
N ALA A 38 -1.16 3.46 -8.62
CA ALA A 38 0.27 3.31 -8.42
C ALA A 38 0.62 3.23 -6.93
N GLY A 39 0.01 4.09 -6.11
CA GLY A 39 0.22 4.06 -4.67
C GLY A 39 -0.21 2.75 -4.05
N LEU A 40 -1.35 2.23 -4.49
CA LEU A 40 -1.84 0.93 -4.02
C LEU A 40 -0.86 -0.19 -4.38
N LEU A 41 -0.34 -0.17 -5.60
CA LEU A 41 0.62 -1.19 -6.05
C LEU A 41 1.92 -1.12 -5.24
N VAL A 42 2.40 0.06 -4.91
CA VAL A 42 3.60 0.23 -4.08
C VAL A 42 3.37 -0.37 -2.69
N VAL A 43 2.24 -0.07 -2.08
CA VAL A 43 1.90 -0.60 -0.76
C VAL A 43 1.78 -2.11 -0.80
N LEU A 44 1.14 -2.66 -1.83
CA LEU A 44 1.01 -4.10 -1.99
C LEU A 44 2.38 -4.77 -2.16
N TYR A 45 3.28 -4.13 -2.92
CA TYR A 45 4.64 -4.63 -3.09
C TYR A 45 5.38 -4.72 -1.75
N TRP A 46 5.22 -3.71 -0.91
CA TRP A 46 5.84 -3.72 0.41
C TRP A 46 5.23 -4.78 1.33
N LEU A 47 3.96 -5.12 1.12
CA LEU A 47 3.25 -6.10 1.95
C LEU A 47 3.55 -7.55 1.55
N VAL A 48 4.06 -7.79 0.34
CA VAL A 48 4.30 -9.15 -0.15
C VAL A 48 5.15 -9.99 0.82
N PRO A 49 6.32 -9.53 1.33
CA PRO A 49 7.09 -10.34 2.27
C PRO A 49 6.33 -10.65 3.56
N TYR A 50 5.49 -9.73 4.02
CA TYR A 50 4.72 -9.93 5.25
C TYR A 50 3.60 -10.94 5.06
N VAL A 51 2.97 -10.93 3.90
CA VAL A 51 1.96 -11.94 3.56
C VAL A 51 2.62 -13.32 3.45
N TYR A 52 3.79 -13.39 2.86
CA TYR A 52 4.55 -14.63 2.77
C TYR A 52 4.87 -15.19 4.15
N GLU A 53 5.33 -14.36 5.06
CA GLU A 53 5.59 -14.77 6.44
C GLU A 53 4.34 -15.27 7.15
N LEU A 54 3.21 -14.60 6.90
CA LEU A 54 1.95 -15.02 7.47
C LEU A 54 1.56 -16.41 6.99
N PHE A 55 1.69 -16.66 5.69
CA PHE A 55 1.40 -17.98 5.13
C PHE A 55 2.32 -19.05 5.68
N GLU A 56 3.60 -18.74 5.87
CA GLU A 56 4.54 -19.70 6.46
C GLU A 56 4.17 -20.01 7.91
N THR A 57 3.77 -19.00 8.67
CA THR A 57 3.34 -19.19 10.06
C THR A 57 2.12 -20.10 10.12
N VAL A 58 1.14 -19.85 9.28
CA VAL A 58 -0.06 -20.69 9.21
C VAL A 58 0.30 -22.12 8.80
N ARG A 59 1.16 -22.25 7.83
CA ARG A 59 1.63 -23.57 7.36
C ARG A 59 2.34 -24.32 8.48
N ASP A 60 3.20 -23.66 9.23
CA ASP A 60 3.91 -24.28 10.34
C ASP A 60 2.95 -24.74 11.44
N LEU A 61 1.88 -23.99 11.66
CA LEU A 61 0.87 -24.38 12.63
C LEU A 61 0.09 -25.62 12.21
N PHE A 62 -0.10 -25.80 10.91
CA PHE A 62 -0.87 -26.93 10.38
C PHE A 62 -0.01 -28.12 9.93
N SER A 63 1.29 -27.94 9.78
CA SER A 63 2.16 -29.00 9.31
C SER A 63 2.82 -29.72 10.49
N LEU A 64 2.04 -30.31 11.30
CA LEU A 64 2.55 -31.14 12.41
C LEU A 64 2.93 -32.54 11.93
#